data_d90f9c1c9b3acabb0fff44e440e01ada
#
_entry.id   d90f9c1c9b3acabb0fff44e440e01ada
#
_cell.length_a   1.000
_cell.length_b   1.000
_cell.length_c   1.000
_cell.angle_alpha   90.00
_cell.angle_beta   90.00
_cell.angle_gamma   90.00
#
_symmetry.space_group_name_H-M   'P 1'
#
loop_
_entity.id
_entity.type
_entity.pdbx_description
1 polymer ?
#
loop_
_entity_poly.entity_id
_entity_poly.type
_entity_poly.pdbx_seq_one_letter_code
_entity_poly.pdbx_strand_id
1 'polypeptide(L)'
;VNIFLFAFIWYNAVYTPLKKRSALAVVPGAILGVIPPAVGWLVADHSLMELEFIALALYFFIWQVPHFWLLVMLFHSDYRDGGFPTAMRLFGRLSLQKLTFVWLIFTIQAGIFMVWTFNVYYTTTIVLSVGVGIFGLVSSLALLNKSFELKNARS
;
A
#
# COMPACT_ATOMS: atom_id res chain seq x y z
N VAL A 1 -0.49 23.61 10.53
CA VAL A 1 -0.32 24.31 9.24
C VAL A 1 0.79 23.68 8.41
N ASN A 2 1.96 23.37 8.96
CA ASN A 2 3.14 22.89 8.21
C ASN A 2 2.91 21.56 7.48
N ILE A 3 2.14 20.63 8.06
CA ILE A 3 1.88 19.31 7.46
C ILE A 3 1.01 19.42 6.20
N PHE A 4 0.04 20.34 6.18
CA PHE A 4 -0.79 20.59 4.99
C PHE A 4 0.02 21.26 3.88
N LEU A 5 0.90 22.18 4.24
CA LEU A 5 1.82 22.82 3.27
C LEU A 5 2.77 21.79 2.68
N PHE A 6 3.33 20.90 3.50
CA PHE A 6 4.14 19.77 3.05
C PHE A 6 3.36 18.87 2.09
N ALA A 7 2.13 18.46 2.45
CA ALA A 7 1.28 17.62 1.62
C ALA A 7 0.99 18.29 0.27
N PHE A 8 0.67 19.57 0.27
CA PHE A 8 0.39 20.34 -0.94
C PHE A 8 1.61 20.42 -1.87
N ILE A 9 2.79 20.74 -1.32
CA ILE A 9 4.04 20.79 -2.10
C ILE A 9 4.40 19.40 -2.62
N TRP A 10 4.36 18.39 -1.77
CA TRP A 10 4.70 17.01 -2.15
C TRP A 10 3.78 16.48 -3.26
N TYR A 11 2.48 16.72 -3.13
CA TYR A 11 1.50 16.30 -4.15
C TYR A 11 1.75 16.99 -5.49
N ASN A 12 1.95 18.31 -5.51
CA ASN A 12 2.04 19.09 -6.74
C ASN A 12 3.44 19.07 -7.36
N ALA A 13 4.50 19.19 -6.55
CA ALA A 13 5.87 19.31 -7.02
C ALA A 13 6.57 17.94 -7.23
N VAL A 14 6.17 16.90 -6.48
CA VAL A 14 6.81 15.58 -6.54
C VAL A 14 5.90 14.55 -7.21
N TYR A 15 4.76 14.27 -6.59
CA TYR A 15 3.89 13.17 -7.06
C TYR A 15 3.28 13.43 -8.43
N THR A 16 2.70 14.60 -8.66
CA THR A 16 1.99 14.93 -9.91
C THR A 16 2.88 14.89 -11.16
N PRO A 17 4.10 15.45 -11.16
CA PRO A 17 5.00 15.27 -12.30
C PRO A 17 5.53 13.83 -12.41
N LEU A 18 5.79 13.16 -11.29
CA LEU A 18 6.35 11.82 -11.29
C LEU A 18 5.37 10.76 -11.82
N LYS A 19 4.06 10.85 -11.48
CA LYS A 19 3.04 9.91 -11.98
C LYS A 19 2.88 9.93 -13.50
N LYS A 20 3.26 11.03 -14.16
CA LYS A 20 3.26 11.13 -15.62
C LYS A 20 4.49 10.52 -16.28
N ARG A 21 5.57 10.30 -15.51
CA ARG A 21 6.88 9.86 -16.01
C ARG A 21 7.29 8.47 -15.54
N SER A 22 6.79 8.03 -14.39
CA SER A 22 7.23 6.80 -13.76
C SER A 22 6.07 5.95 -13.24
N ALA A 23 6.11 4.67 -13.56
CA ALA A 23 5.21 3.66 -13.01
C ALA A 23 5.43 3.41 -11.50
N LEU A 24 6.58 3.83 -10.95
CA LEU A 24 6.92 3.69 -9.54
C LEU A 24 6.54 4.93 -8.72
N ALA A 25 5.84 5.90 -9.31
CA ALA A 25 5.36 7.10 -8.60
C ALA A 25 4.43 6.77 -7.41
N VAL A 26 3.87 5.56 -7.38
CA VAL A 26 3.08 5.06 -6.25
C VAL A 26 3.89 5.06 -4.94
N VAL A 27 5.20 4.77 -4.98
CA VAL A 27 6.04 4.70 -3.77
C VAL A 27 6.19 6.08 -3.10
N PRO A 28 6.70 7.14 -3.76
CA PRO A 28 6.66 8.48 -3.18
C PRO A 28 5.24 9.02 -2.97
N GLY A 29 4.25 8.56 -3.75
CA GLY A 29 2.83 8.87 -3.55
C GLY A 29 2.27 8.29 -2.25
N ALA A 30 2.78 7.15 -1.79
CA ALA A 30 2.35 6.49 -0.56
C ALA A 30 2.60 7.34 0.70
N ILE A 31 3.55 8.29 0.66
CA ILE A 31 3.79 9.27 1.74
C ILE A 31 2.52 10.09 2.01
N LEU A 32 1.75 10.41 0.99
CA LEU A 32 0.50 11.16 1.14
C LEU A 32 -0.56 10.38 1.93
N GLY A 33 -0.51 9.04 1.90
CA GLY A 33 -1.38 8.18 2.69
C GLY A 33 -1.13 8.26 4.20
N VAL A 34 0.05 8.74 4.61
CA VAL A 34 0.41 8.94 6.02
C VAL A 34 -0.10 10.28 6.57
N ILE A 35 -0.44 11.24 5.70
CA ILE A 35 -0.83 12.60 6.13
C ILE A 35 -2.10 12.61 6.99
N PRO A 36 -3.21 11.93 6.62
CA PRO A 36 -4.42 11.94 7.45
C PRO A 36 -4.18 11.40 8.87
N PRO A 37 -3.57 10.22 9.08
CA PRO A 37 -3.25 9.76 10.43
C PRO A 37 -2.28 10.69 11.18
N ALA A 38 -1.30 11.31 10.48
CA ALA A 38 -0.39 12.27 11.11
C ALA A 38 -1.12 13.53 11.62
N VAL A 39 -2.11 14.02 10.88
CA VAL A 39 -2.95 15.15 11.32
C VAL A 39 -3.75 14.75 12.56
N GLY A 40 -4.40 13.59 12.56
CA GLY A 40 -5.16 13.10 13.70
C GLY A 40 -4.27 12.95 14.95
N TRP A 41 -3.05 12.45 14.78
CA TRP A 41 -2.07 12.28 15.85
C TRP A 41 -1.65 13.60 16.50
N LEU A 42 -1.34 14.60 15.66
CA LEU A 42 -0.99 15.94 16.13
C LEU A 42 -2.16 16.69 16.79
N VAL A 43 -3.39 16.47 16.31
CA VAL A 43 -4.58 17.07 16.94
C VAL A 43 -4.87 16.49 18.33
N ALA A 44 -4.46 15.24 18.57
CA ALA A 44 -4.52 14.58 19.87
C ALA A 44 -3.35 14.99 20.81
N ASP A 45 -2.56 15.99 20.43
CA ASP A 45 -1.42 16.53 21.18
C ASP A 45 -0.26 15.52 21.38
N HIS A 46 -0.13 14.59 20.44
CA HIS A 46 0.93 13.59 20.41
C HIS A 46 2.08 13.95 19.48
N SER A 47 3.27 13.42 19.75
CA SER A 47 4.45 13.62 18.92
C SER A 47 4.54 12.64 17.76
N LEU A 48 4.92 13.12 16.56
CA LEU A 48 5.20 12.25 15.41
C LEU A 48 6.46 11.38 15.59
N MET A 49 7.23 11.57 16.67
CA MET A 49 8.40 10.77 17.01
C MET A 49 8.06 9.59 17.95
N GLU A 50 6.82 9.45 18.36
CA GLU A 50 6.36 8.31 19.14
C GLU A 50 6.43 7.02 18.32
N LEU A 51 6.80 5.92 18.97
CA LEU A 51 6.96 4.63 18.29
C LEU A 51 5.64 4.14 17.68
N GLU A 52 4.53 4.40 18.35
CA GLU A 52 3.17 4.10 17.94
C GLU A 52 2.83 4.80 16.64
N PHE A 53 3.16 6.10 16.54
CA PHE A 53 2.94 6.84 15.30
C PHE A 53 3.84 6.34 14.17
N ILE A 54 5.12 6.06 14.46
CA ILE A 54 6.05 5.54 13.45
C ILE A 54 5.55 4.20 12.89
N ALA A 55 5.05 3.32 13.76
CA ALA A 55 4.47 2.03 13.36
C ALA A 55 3.21 2.21 12.51
N LEU A 56 2.32 3.13 12.90
CA LEU A 56 1.12 3.49 12.17
C LEU A 56 1.45 4.07 10.79
N ALA A 57 2.39 5.00 10.73
CA ALA A 57 2.86 5.64 9.51
C ALA A 57 3.48 4.62 8.54
N LEU A 58 4.30 3.71 9.06
CA LEU A 58 4.91 2.62 8.30
C LEU A 58 3.84 1.68 7.72
N TYR A 59 2.83 1.32 8.49
CA TYR A 59 1.72 0.50 8.02
C TYR A 59 0.97 1.17 6.86
N PHE A 60 0.55 2.43 7.01
CA PHE A 60 -0.15 3.16 5.96
C PHE A 60 0.70 3.34 4.71
N PHE A 61 2.00 3.62 4.86
CA PHE A 61 2.92 3.75 3.75
C PHE A 61 3.06 2.43 2.97
N ILE A 62 3.31 1.32 3.66
CA ILE A 62 3.50 0.01 3.01
C ILE A 62 2.20 -0.48 2.38
N TRP A 63 1.06 -0.33 3.06
CA TRP A 63 -0.26 -0.75 2.56
C TRP A 63 -0.67 -0.04 1.27
N GLN A 64 -0.33 1.23 1.15
CA GLN A 64 -0.71 2.06 0.00
C GLN A 64 -0.17 1.51 -1.33
N VAL A 65 1.04 0.97 -1.34
CA VAL A 65 1.70 0.50 -2.56
C VAL A 65 0.97 -0.70 -3.20
N PRO A 66 0.75 -1.83 -2.51
CA PRO A 66 0.02 -2.96 -3.09
C PRO A 66 -1.43 -2.61 -3.41
N HIS A 67 -2.08 -1.73 -2.63
CA HIS A 67 -3.42 -1.24 -2.92
C HIS A 67 -3.49 -0.59 -4.31
N PHE A 68 -2.57 0.34 -4.63
CA PHE A 68 -2.52 0.96 -5.95
C PHE A 68 -2.19 -0.02 -7.07
N TRP A 69 -1.29 -0.98 -6.84
CA TRP A 69 -0.97 -1.98 -7.86
C TRP A 69 -2.17 -2.90 -8.16
N LEU A 70 -2.97 -3.25 -7.15
CA LEU A 70 -4.22 -3.97 -7.34
C LEU A 70 -5.22 -3.17 -8.19
N LEU A 71 -5.38 -1.86 -7.92
CA LEU A 71 -6.22 -0.98 -8.72
C LEU A 71 -5.74 -0.88 -10.17
N VAL A 72 -4.43 -0.74 -10.40
CA VAL A 72 -3.85 -0.73 -11.76
C VAL A 72 -4.08 -2.04 -12.50
N MET A 73 -4.05 -3.19 -11.80
CA MET A 73 -4.36 -4.49 -12.41
C MET A 73 -5.84 -4.63 -12.73
N LEU A 74 -6.71 -4.08 -11.89
CA LEU A 74 -8.17 -4.14 -12.06
C LEU A 74 -8.65 -3.22 -13.18
N PHE A 75 -8.16 -1.98 -13.22
CA PHE A 75 -8.56 -0.93 -14.16
C PHE A 75 -7.50 -0.67 -15.24
N HIS A 76 -6.84 -1.74 -15.71
CA HIS A 76 -5.71 -1.65 -16.65
C HIS A 76 -6.06 -0.89 -17.95
N SER A 77 -7.27 -1.11 -18.50
CA SER A 77 -7.75 -0.41 -19.71
C SER A 77 -7.75 1.10 -19.53
N ASP A 78 -8.34 1.58 -18.45
CA ASP A 78 -8.52 3.00 -18.18
C ASP A 78 -7.18 3.73 -18.00
N TYR A 79 -6.23 3.08 -17.28
CA TYR A 79 -4.88 3.61 -17.11
C TYR A 79 -4.10 3.67 -18.43
N ARG A 80 -4.26 2.65 -19.29
CA ARG A 80 -3.65 2.61 -20.62
C ARG A 80 -4.20 3.70 -21.52
N ASP A 81 -5.52 3.85 -21.56
CA ASP A 81 -6.20 4.79 -22.42
C ASP A 81 -5.96 6.25 -21.95
N GLY A 82 -5.73 6.45 -20.66
CA GLY A 82 -5.26 7.71 -20.09
C GLY A 82 -3.77 8.04 -20.33
N GLY A 83 -3.02 7.15 -21.00
CA GLY A 83 -1.61 7.37 -21.34
C GLY A 83 -0.63 7.36 -20.15
N PHE A 84 -1.05 6.87 -18.97
CA PHE A 84 -0.17 6.82 -17.79
C PHE A 84 0.80 5.64 -17.86
N PRO A 85 2.07 5.83 -17.45
CA PRO A 85 2.99 4.71 -17.24
C PRO A 85 2.50 3.84 -16.09
N THR A 86 2.27 2.56 -16.35
CA THR A 86 1.77 1.62 -15.36
C THR A 86 2.84 0.62 -14.93
N ALA A 87 2.79 0.19 -13.67
CA ALA A 87 3.64 -0.88 -13.17
C ALA A 87 3.43 -2.19 -13.95
N MET A 88 2.21 -2.42 -14.47
CA MET A 88 1.92 -3.58 -15.32
C MET A 88 2.67 -3.53 -16.67
N ARG A 89 2.87 -2.34 -17.24
CA ARG A 89 3.67 -2.16 -18.48
C ARG A 89 5.16 -2.34 -18.20
N LEU A 90 5.63 -1.91 -17.02
CA LEU A 90 7.03 -1.98 -16.63
C LEU A 90 7.47 -3.41 -16.28
N PHE A 91 6.71 -4.12 -15.47
CA PHE A 91 7.09 -5.43 -14.92
C PHE A 91 6.40 -6.61 -15.62
N GLY A 92 5.35 -6.36 -16.40
CA GLY A 92 4.44 -7.41 -16.86
C GLY A 92 3.50 -7.90 -15.75
N ARG A 93 2.38 -8.51 -16.15
CA ARG A 93 1.31 -8.91 -15.22
C ARG A 93 1.77 -9.90 -14.15
N LEU A 94 2.49 -10.97 -14.55
CA LEU A 94 2.92 -12.03 -13.62
C LEU A 94 3.95 -11.52 -12.60
N SER A 95 4.91 -10.70 -13.04
CA SER A 95 5.91 -10.13 -12.13
C SER A 95 5.29 -9.14 -11.17
N LEU A 96 4.34 -8.31 -11.65
CA LEU A 96 3.61 -7.37 -10.79
C LEU A 96 2.77 -8.10 -9.73
N GLN A 97 2.12 -9.22 -10.09
CA GLN A 97 1.37 -10.05 -9.13
C GLN A 97 2.29 -10.61 -8.04
N LYS A 98 3.47 -11.14 -8.40
CA LYS A 98 4.45 -11.64 -7.43
C LYS A 98 4.95 -10.53 -6.52
N LEU A 99 5.25 -9.36 -7.09
CA LEU A 99 5.72 -8.20 -6.34
C LEU A 99 4.64 -7.70 -5.38
N THR A 100 3.38 -7.62 -5.83
CA THR A 100 2.24 -7.26 -5.00
C THR A 100 2.06 -8.25 -3.85
N PHE A 101 2.24 -9.55 -4.10
CA PHE A 101 2.18 -10.57 -3.07
C PHE A 101 3.24 -10.36 -1.98
N VAL A 102 4.49 -10.09 -2.36
CA VAL A 102 5.58 -9.79 -1.41
C VAL A 102 5.25 -8.55 -0.58
N TRP A 103 4.72 -7.49 -1.20
CA TRP A 103 4.32 -6.28 -0.49
C TRP A 103 3.14 -6.51 0.47
N LEU A 104 2.21 -7.40 0.13
CA LEU A 104 1.11 -7.79 1.04
C LEU A 104 1.66 -8.48 2.29
N ILE A 105 2.68 -9.34 2.17
CA ILE A 105 3.35 -9.93 3.32
C ILE A 105 3.97 -8.85 4.22
N PHE A 106 4.67 -7.87 3.64
CA PHE A 106 5.21 -6.73 4.42
C PHE A 106 4.10 -5.90 5.06
N THR A 107 2.97 -5.72 4.39
CA THR A 107 1.81 -5.01 4.95
C THR A 107 1.27 -5.74 6.19
N ILE A 108 1.15 -7.06 6.13
CA ILE A 108 0.71 -7.87 7.27
C ILE A 108 1.69 -7.73 8.43
N GLN A 109 3.00 -7.84 8.17
CA GLN A 109 4.02 -7.68 9.21
C GLN A 109 4.01 -6.28 9.83
N ALA A 110 3.87 -5.23 9.01
CA ALA A 110 3.74 -3.87 9.50
C ALA A 110 2.48 -3.68 10.36
N GLY A 111 1.36 -4.32 9.99
CA GLY A 111 0.14 -4.33 10.78
C GLY A 111 0.31 -5.02 12.14
N ILE A 112 0.98 -6.17 12.18
CA ILE A 112 1.30 -6.89 13.42
C ILE A 112 2.21 -6.03 14.31
N PHE A 113 3.23 -5.41 13.73
CA PHE A 113 4.14 -4.51 14.45
C PHE A 113 3.40 -3.31 15.03
N MET A 114 2.54 -2.66 14.22
CA MET A 114 1.70 -1.54 14.66
C MET A 114 0.84 -1.95 15.87
N VAL A 115 0.12 -3.06 15.79
CA VAL A 115 -0.76 -3.52 16.88
C VAL A 115 0.05 -3.87 18.14
N TRP A 116 1.26 -4.40 17.99
CA TRP A 116 2.16 -4.67 19.10
C TRP A 116 2.61 -3.39 19.82
N THR A 117 2.92 -2.31 19.09
CA THR A 117 3.33 -1.03 19.68
C THR A 117 2.21 -0.36 20.48
N PHE A 118 0.96 -0.51 20.04
CA PHE A 118 -0.21 0.07 20.73
C PHE A 118 -0.60 -0.65 22.03
N ASN A 119 0.06 -1.75 22.39
CA ASN A 119 -0.21 -2.50 23.62
C ASN A 119 -1.70 -2.91 23.79
N VAL A 120 -2.42 -3.03 22.67
CA VAL A 120 -3.82 -3.46 22.68
C VAL A 120 -3.89 -4.92 23.14
N TYR A 121 -4.81 -5.23 24.03
CA TYR A 121 -5.03 -6.52 24.67
C TYR A 121 -4.52 -7.72 23.87
N TYR A 122 -3.51 -8.39 24.42
CA TYR A 122 -2.65 -9.38 23.75
C TYR A 122 -3.42 -10.45 22.94
N THR A 123 -4.50 -10.95 23.49
CA THR A 123 -5.30 -12.01 22.86
C THR A 123 -6.08 -11.51 21.63
N THR A 124 -6.73 -10.35 21.74
CA THR A 124 -7.51 -9.75 20.62
C THR A 124 -6.59 -9.37 19.48
N THR A 125 -5.41 -8.88 19.80
CA THR A 125 -4.35 -8.51 18.84
C THR A 125 -3.87 -9.72 18.05
N ILE A 126 -3.57 -10.84 18.73
CA ILE A 126 -3.14 -12.07 18.04
C ILE A 126 -4.25 -12.58 17.12
N VAL A 127 -5.49 -12.63 17.58
CA VAL A 127 -6.62 -13.13 16.78
C VAL A 127 -6.83 -12.27 15.53
N LEU A 128 -6.82 -10.94 15.67
CA LEU A 128 -6.95 -10.03 14.53
C LEU A 128 -5.78 -10.14 13.56
N SER A 129 -4.53 -10.21 14.07
CA SER A 129 -3.33 -10.33 13.25
C SER A 129 -3.32 -11.64 12.46
N VAL A 130 -3.67 -12.75 13.10
CA VAL A 130 -3.80 -14.06 12.46
C VAL A 130 -4.93 -14.05 11.42
N GLY A 131 -6.09 -13.47 11.75
CA GLY A 131 -7.21 -13.32 10.83
C GLY A 131 -6.87 -12.52 9.58
N VAL A 132 -6.24 -11.36 9.74
CA VAL A 132 -5.78 -10.52 8.62
C VAL A 132 -4.69 -11.23 7.82
N GLY A 133 -3.79 -11.96 8.49
CA GLY A 133 -2.75 -12.76 7.84
C GLY A 133 -3.34 -13.87 6.97
N ILE A 134 -4.29 -14.65 7.49
CA ILE A 134 -4.98 -15.71 6.76
C ILE A 134 -5.76 -15.13 5.58
N PHE A 135 -6.52 -14.04 5.79
CA PHE A 135 -7.26 -13.38 4.72
C PHE A 135 -6.36 -12.87 3.61
N GLY A 136 -5.23 -12.25 3.95
CA GLY A 136 -4.22 -11.79 2.99
C GLY A 136 -3.61 -12.94 2.18
N LEU A 137 -3.28 -14.06 2.85
CA LEU A 137 -2.75 -15.27 2.19
C LEU A 137 -3.78 -15.90 1.25
N VAL A 138 -5.01 -16.09 1.70
CA VAL A 138 -6.10 -16.69 0.88
C VAL A 138 -6.38 -15.79 -0.33
N SER A 139 -6.48 -14.48 -0.15
CA SER A 139 -6.73 -13.53 -1.24
C SER A 139 -5.59 -13.54 -2.28
N SER A 140 -4.35 -13.61 -1.83
CA SER A 140 -3.18 -13.67 -2.73
C SER A 140 -3.05 -15.01 -3.44
N LEU A 141 -3.35 -16.14 -2.79
CA LEU A 141 -3.41 -17.44 -3.44
C LEU A 141 -4.52 -17.52 -4.49
N ALA A 142 -5.69 -16.94 -4.22
CA ALA A 142 -6.78 -16.84 -5.19
C ALA A 142 -6.38 -16.04 -6.44
N LEU A 143 -5.66 -14.92 -6.26
CA LEU A 143 -5.12 -14.13 -7.38
C LEU A 143 -4.08 -14.90 -8.21
N LEU A 144 -3.21 -15.66 -7.54
CA LEU A 144 -2.21 -16.50 -8.21
C LEU A 144 -2.86 -17.64 -9.00
N ASN A 145 -3.86 -18.31 -8.43
CA ASN A 145 -4.57 -19.43 -9.07
C ASN A 145 -5.34 -18.96 -10.32
N LYS A 146 -6.07 -17.85 -10.21
CA LYS A 146 -6.79 -17.25 -11.34
C LYS A 146 -5.86 -16.85 -12.48
N SER A 147 -4.61 -16.45 -12.18
CA SER A 147 -3.60 -16.13 -13.19
C SER A 147 -3.06 -17.36 -13.89
N PHE A 148 -2.99 -18.50 -13.20
CA PHE A 148 -2.55 -19.77 -13.73
C PHE A 148 -3.59 -20.36 -14.70
N GLU A 149 -4.89 -20.32 -14.35
CA GLU A 149 -5.98 -20.74 -15.21
C GLU A 149 -6.05 -19.95 -16.53
N LEU A 150 -5.90 -18.61 -16.46
CA LEU A 150 -5.89 -17.75 -17.65
C LEU A 150 -4.68 -17.99 -18.57
N LYS A 151 -3.58 -18.52 -18.05
CA LYS A 151 -2.40 -18.91 -18.86
C LYS A 151 -2.66 -20.21 -19.61
N ASN A 152 -3.27 -21.20 -18.95
CA ASN A 152 -3.57 -22.51 -19.55
C ASN A 152 -4.71 -22.45 -20.58
N ALA A 153 -5.64 -21.49 -20.45
CA ALA A 153 -6.72 -21.29 -21.41
C ALA A 153 -6.26 -20.58 -22.72
N ARG A 154 -5.00 -20.11 -22.80
CA ARG A 154 -4.43 -19.41 -23.95
C ARG A 154 -3.33 -20.20 -24.67
N SER A 155 -2.98 -21.37 -24.16
CA SER A 155 -2.09 -22.34 -24.82
C SER A 155 -2.94 -23.40 -25.56
#